data_59c1e16e12efc50a3850a88b907a9c17
#
_entry.id   59c1e16e12efc50a3850a88b907a9c17
#
_cell.length_a   1.000
_cell.length_b   1.000
_cell.length_c   1.000
_cell.angle_alpha   90.00
_cell.angle_beta   90.00
_cell.angle_gamma   90.00
#
_symmetry.space_group_name_H-M   'P 1'
#
loop_
_entity.id
_entity.type
_entity.pdbx_description
1 polymer ?
#
loop_
_entity_poly.entity_id
_entity_poly.type
_entity_poly.pdbx_seq_one_letter_code
_entity_poly.pdbx_strand_id
1 'polypeptide(L)'
;MTKLPKDAAEVLLFNTLTGLRPTEAVLSIQLIKREPEKYINKETGMLEHFRYPDLFIRKTKKAYITAFNEVILDVADKADTSSWMAIRSQLKRRGIESHLKYCRAIFATYLRKQGIESEVINIYQGRVPTSVFAAHYLKTNIQDDRNRILKAVGNFYE
;
A
#
# COMPACT_ATOMS: atom_id res chain seq x y z
N MET A 1 24.59 -2.62 14.33
CA MET A 1 23.27 -2.45 13.65
C MET A 1 23.46 -2.77 12.18
N THR A 2 22.85 -3.84 11.69
CA THR A 2 22.90 -4.20 10.28
C THR A 2 21.99 -3.22 9.51
N LYS A 3 22.59 -2.30 8.76
CA LYS A 3 21.80 -1.37 7.94
C LYS A 3 21.08 -2.14 6.83
N LEU A 4 19.78 -1.93 6.71
CA LEU A 4 18.99 -2.40 5.56
C LEU A 4 19.59 -1.85 4.26
N PRO A 5 19.61 -2.65 3.16
CA PRO A 5 19.86 -2.08 1.85
C PRO A 5 18.85 -0.97 1.60
N LYS A 6 19.30 0.16 1.10
CA LYS A 6 18.44 1.33 0.90
C LYS A 6 17.18 0.98 0.10
N ASP A 7 17.37 0.23 -0.97
CA ASP A 7 16.27 -0.15 -1.88
C ASP A 7 15.22 -1.06 -1.22
N ALA A 8 15.66 -1.99 -0.36
CA ALA A 8 14.75 -2.84 0.41
C ALA A 8 14.06 -2.06 1.53
N ALA A 9 14.73 -1.09 2.14
CA ALA A 9 14.13 -0.23 3.16
C ALA A 9 12.95 0.58 2.58
N GLU A 10 13.10 1.12 1.37
CA GLU A 10 12.04 1.87 0.70
C GLU A 10 10.84 0.98 0.35
N VAL A 11 11.06 -0.28 -0.06
CA VAL A 11 9.96 -1.23 -0.28
C VAL A 11 9.19 -1.53 1.01
N LEU A 12 9.91 -1.73 2.13
CA LEU A 12 9.30 -1.96 3.44
C LEU A 12 8.51 -0.75 3.91
N LEU A 13 9.06 0.43 3.71
CA LEU A 13 8.41 1.68 4.04
C LEU A 13 7.13 1.86 3.21
N PHE A 14 7.19 1.71 1.90
CA PHE A 14 6.03 1.75 1.03
C PHE A 14 4.95 0.75 1.46
N ASN A 15 5.35 -0.48 1.79
CA ASN A 15 4.44 -1.52 2.27
C ASN A 15 3.74 -1.12 3.58
N THR A 16 4.49 -0.52 4.52
CA THR A 16 3.95 -0.05 5.80
C THR A 16 2.96 1.10 5.63
N LEU A 17 3.28 2.05 4.76
CA LEU A 17 2.46 3.25 4.52
C LEU A 17 1.19 3.00 3.74
N THR A 18 1.17 1.94 2.95
CA THR A 18 0.03 1.59 2.09
C THR A 18 -0.83 0.46 2.65
N GLY A 19 -0.30 -0.31 3.58
CA GLY A 19 -0.99 -1.48 4.14
C GLY A 19 -1.21 -2.62 3.13
N LEU A 20 -0.56 -2.56 1.97
CA LEU A 20 -0.62 -3.60 0.93
C LEU A 20 0.07 -4.89 1.39
N ARG A 21 -0.24 -6.00 0.75
CA ARG A 21 0.57 -7.22 0.90
C ARG A 21 1.91 -7.03 0.20
N PRO A 22 2.98 -7.71 0.63
CA PRO A 22 4.32 -7.50 0.07
C PRO A 22 4.38 -7.63 -1.46
N THR A 23 3.76 -8.65 -2.02
CA THR A 23 3.69 -8.84 -3.48
C THR A 23 2.93 -7.69 -4.15
N GLU A 24 1.82 -7.25 -3.56
CA GLU A 24 1.02 -6.13 -4.06
C GLU A 24 1.78 -4.81 -3.98
N ALA A 25 2.57 -4.59 -2.92
CA ALA A 25 3.41 -3.41 -2.78
C ALA A 25 4.47 -3.33 -3.89
N VAL A 26 5.14 -4.43 -4.19
CA VAL A 26 6.14 -4.49 -5.29
C VAL A 26 5.47 -4.25 -6.64
N LEU A 27 4.33 -4.87 -6.92
CA LEU A 27 3.57 -4.65 -8.15
C LEU A 27 3.11 -3.19 -8.27
N SER A 28 2.67 -2.59 -7.18
CA SER A 28 2.27 -1.18 -7.12
C SER A 28 3.43 -0.25 -7.47
N ILE A 29 4.60 -0.47 -6.86
CA ILE A 29 5.83 0.30 -7.17
C ILE A 29 6.19 0.17 -8.64
N GLN A 30 6.13 -1.03 -9.21
CA GLN A 30 6.41 -1.26 -10.63
C GLN A 30 5.44 -0.52 -11.54
N LEU A 31 4.15 -0.50 -11.22
CA LEU A 31 3.14 0.22 -12.00
C LEU A 31 3.27 1.74 -11.89
N ILE A 32 3.61 2.27 -10.72
CA ILE A 32 3.92 3.69 -10.54
C ILE A 32 5.04 4.13 -11.49
N LYS A 33 6.06 3.30 -11.66
CA LYS A 33 7.21 3.59 -12.54
C LYS A 33 6.91 3.39 -14.03
N ARG A 34 6.14 2.36 -14.38
CA ARG A 34 5.92 1.98 -15.79
C ARG A 34 4.70 2.60 -16.44
N GLU A 35 3.61 2.75 -15.71
CA GLU A 35 2.32 3.19 -16.23
C GLU A 35 1.65 4.23 -15.31
N PRO A 36 2.36 5.31 -14.91
CA PRO A 36 1.84 6.24 -13.91
C PRO A 36 0.53 6.89 -14.35
N GLU A 37 0.40 7.26 -15.61
CA GLU A 37 -0.77 7.98 -16.13
C GLU A 37 -2.06 7.15 -16.08
N LYS A 38 -1.96 5.84 -16.22
CA LYS A 38 -3.10 4.93 -16.15
C LYS A 38 -3.39 4.48 -14.72
N TYR A 39 -2.35 4.35 -13.90
CA TYR A 39 -2.44 3.76 -12.56
C TYR A 39 -2.72 4.79 -11.47
N ILE A 40 -2.16 5.99 -11.60
CA ILE A 40 -2.31 7.08 -10.63
C ILE A 40 -3.47 7.97 -11.04
N ASN A 41 -4.55 7.95 -10.27
CA ASN A 41 -5.64 8.90 -10.47
C ASN A 41 -5.41 10.14 -9.61
N LYS A 42 -4.96 11.22 -10.23
CA LYS A 42 -4.68 12.50 -9.55
C LYS A 42 -5.93 13.22 -9.07
N GLU A 43 -7.07 13.01 -9.72
CA GLU A 43 -8.35 13.63 -9.32
C GLU A 43 -8.84 13.06 -8.00
N THR A 44 -8.80 11.73 -7.86
CA THR A 44 -9.21 11.05 -6.63
C THR A 44 -8.10 10.95 -5.59
N GLY A 45 -6.83 11.12 -6.00
CA GLY A 45 -5.66 10.90 -5.16
C GLY A 45 -5.44 9.43 -4.78
N MET A 46 -5.84 8.52 -5.66
CA MET A 46 -5.78 7.08 -5.45
C MET A 46 -4.88 6.38 -6.46
N LEU A 47 -4.15 5.37 -6.00
CA LEU A 47 -3.61 4.32 -6.85
C LEU A 47 -4.75 3.33 -7.11
N GLU A 48 -5.11 3.13 -8.36
CA GLU A 48 -6.31 2.35 -8.72
C GLU A 48 -5.94 0.93 -9.13
N HIS A 49 -5.72 0.07 -8.13
CA HIS A 49 -5.39 -1.34 -8.34
C HIS A 49 -6.48 -2.10 -9.08
N PHE A 50 -7.74 -1.71 -8.92
CA PHE A 50 -8.88 -2.37 -9.57
C PHE A 50 -8.85 -2.28 -11.10
N ARG A 51 -8.05 -1.39 -11.68
CA ARG A 51 -7.82 -1.32 -13.12
C ARG A 51 -6.93 -2.45 -13.66
N TYR A 52 -6.28 -3.19 -12.76
CA TYR A 52 -5.41 -4.32 -13.06
C TYR A 52 -5.90 -5.57 -12.31
N PRO A 53 -7.11 -6.07 -12.63
CA PRO A 53 -7.74 -7.13 -11.85
C PRO A 53 -6.91 -8.42 -11.83
N ASP A 54 -6.22 -8.76 -12.91
CA ASP A 54 -5.37 -9.95 -12.99
C ASP A 54 -4.22 -9.93 -11.99
N LEU A 55 -3.75 -8.74 -11.61
CA LEU A 55 -2.67 -8.55 -10.63
C LEU A 55 -3.18 -8.44 -9.21
N PHE A 56 -4.29 -7.74 -8.99
CA PHE A 56 -4.74 -7.33 -7.67
C PHE A 56 -6.07 -7.94 -7.19
N ILE A 57 -6.89 -8.50 -8.09
CA ILE A 57 -8.19 -9.07 -7.74
C ILE A 57 -8.13 -10.60 -7.85
N ARG A 58 -7.43 -11.24 -6.91
CA ARG A 58 -7.31 -12.69 -6.85
C ARG A 58 -8.49 -13.28 -6.05
N LYS A 59 -8.72 -14.58 -6.18
CA LYS A 59 -9.86 -15.28 -5.55
C LYS A 59 -10.01 -14.98 -4.05
N THR A 60 -8.91 -15.05 -3.29
CA THR A 60 -8.90 -14.88 -1.83
C THR A 60 -8.15 -13.64 -1.35
N LYS A 61 -7.42 -12.96 -2.23
CA LYS A 61 -6.59 -11.80 -1.89
C LYS A 61 -6.88 -10.69 -2.88
N LYS A 62 -7.39 -9.59 -2.39
CA LYS A 62 -7.78 -8.43 -3.20
C LYS A 62 -7.10 -7.17 -2.69
N ALA A 63 -6.79 -6.26 -3.60
CA ALA A 63 -6.43 -4.89 -3.33
C ALA A 63 -7.15 -4.02 -4.37
N TYR A 64 -7.83 -2.98 -3.94
CA TYR A 64 -8.65 -2.15 -4.82
C TYR A 64 -8.05 -0.78 -5.05
N ILE A 65 -7.71 -0.09 -3.98
CA ILE A 65 -7.19 1.28 -3.98
C ILE A 65 -6.15 1.48 -2.89
N THR A 66 -5.29 2.46 -3.09
CA THR A 66 -4.39 2.99 -2.07
C THR A 66 -4.40 4.51 -2.15
N ALA A 67 -4.62 5.18 -1.02
CA ALA A 67 -4.45 6.63 -0.94
C ALA A 67 -2.97 6.98 -1.08
N PHE A 68 -2.63 7.99 -1.87
CA PHE A 68 -1.26 8.44 -2.04
C PHE A 68 -1.10 9.94 -1.82
N ASN A 69 0.10 10.32 -1.49
CA ASN A 69 0.61 11.69 -1.49
C ASN A 69 2.02 11.71 -2.11
N GLU A 70 2.61 12.86 -2.19
CA GLU A 70 3.95 13.06 -2.74
C GLU A 70 5.02 12.21 -2.03
N VAL A 71 4.90 12.04 -0.71
CA VAL A 71 5.83 11.23 0.09
C VAL A 71 5.79 9.76 -0.32
N ILE A 72 4.58 9.20 -0.48
CA ILE A 72 4.40 7.80 -0.92
C ILE A 72 4.96 7.59 -2.32
N LEU A 73 4.75 8.55 -3.23
CA LEU A 73 5.31 8.48 -4.58
C LEU A 73 6.84 8.59 -4.58
N ASP A 74 7.41 9.46 -3.76
CA ASP A 74 8.87 9.59 -3.62
C ASP A 74 9.51 8.30 -3.07
N VAL A 75 8.88 7.67 -2.09
CA VAL A 75 9.31 6.36 -1.57
C VAL A 75 9.26 5.31 -2.67
N ALA A 76 8.18 5.27 -3.46
CA ALA A 76 8.05 4.33 -4.57
C ALA A 76 9.12 4.55 -5.65
N ASP A 77 9.45 5.79 -5.96
CA ASP A 77 10.48 6.13 -6.94
C ASP A 77 11.87 5.64 -6.52
N LYS A 78 12.19 5.72 -5.25
CA LYS A 78 13.47 5.27 -4.66
C LYS A 78 13.55 3.76 -4.42
N ALA A 79 12.42 3.07 -4.42
CA ALA A 79 12.34 1.65 -4.09
C ALA A 79 12.88 0.74 -5.20
N ASP A 80 13.39 -0.43 -4.81
CA ASP A 80 13.78 -1.50 -5.73
C ASP A 80 12.56 -2.01 -6.51
N THR A 81 12.77 -2.32 -7.78
CA THR A 81 11.77 -2.93 -8.67
C THR A 81 11.92 -4.45 -8.78
N SER A 82 12.83 -5.05 -8.05
CA SER A 82 13.02 -6.51 -7.99
C SER A 82 11.75 -7.21 -7.47
N SER A 83 11.62 -8.49 -7.78
CA SER A 83 10.52 -9.28 -7.24
C SER A 83 10.59 -9.36 -5.71
N TRP A 84 9.40 -9.50 -5.09
CA TRP A 84 9.33 -9.71 -3.65
C TRP A 84 10.22 -10.87 -3.16
N MET A 85 10.28 -11.94 -3.93
CA MET A 85 11.13 -13.11 -3.59
C MET A 85 12.62 -12.75 -3.54
N ALA A 86 13.09 -11.91 -4.46
CA ALA A 86 14.47 -11.43 -4.45
C ALA A 86 14.76 -10.55 -3.23
N ILE A 87 13.87 -9.62 -2.90
CA ILE A 87 13.99 -8.75 -1.72
C ILE A 87 14.00 -9.59 -0.44
N ARG A 88 13.09 -10.54 -0.29
CA ARG A 88 13.03 -11.45 0.85
C ARG A 88 14.33 -12.26 1.01
N SER A 89 14.89 -12.74 -0.09
CA SER A 89 16.14 -13.49 -0.09
C SER A 89 17.34 -12.63 0.35
N GLN A 90 17.38 -11.37 -0.06
CA GLN A 90 18.39 -10.42 0.38
C GLN A 90 18.30 -10.14 1.89
N LEU A 91 17.10 -9.93 2.42
CA LEU A 91 16.86 -9.71 3.84
C LEU A 91 17.30 -10.93 4.66
N LYS A 92 16.90 -12.13 4.23
CA LYS A 92 17.28 -13.39 4.90
C LYS A 92 18.80 -13.59 4.95
N ARG A 93 19.51 -13.31 3.85
CA ARG A 93 20.98 -13.39 3.81
C ARG A 93 21.67 -12.45 4.80
N ARG A 94 21.01 -11.37 5.19
CA ARG A 94 21.50 -10.41 6.19
C ARG A 94 21.03 -10.71 7.61
N GLY A 95 20.40 -11.86 7.85
CA GLY A 95 19.87 -12.26 9.14
C GLY A 95 18.63 -11.48 9.58
N ILE A 96 17.96 -10.82 8.64
CA ILE A 96 16.72 -10.06 8.92
C ILE A 96 15.53 -10.96 8.60
N GLU A 97 14.87 -11.42 9.64
CA GLU A 97 13.58 -12.11 9.51
C GLU A 97 12.48 -11.08 9.21
N SER A 98 12.11 -11.00 7.95
CA SER A 98 11.05 -10.09 7.50
C SER A 98 9.70 -10.77 7.55
N HIS A 99 9.01 -10.64 8.66
CA HIS A 99 7.59 -10.97 8.74
C HIS A 99 6.76 -9.78 8.22
N LEU A 100 6.79 -9.56 6.94
CA LEU A 100 6.16 -8.39 6.30
C LEU A 100 4.64 -8.34 6.40
N LYS A 101 4.01 -9.44 6.80
CA LYS A 101 2.62 -9.38 7.26
C LYS A 101 2.43 -8.38 8.41
N TYR A 102 3.48 -8.09 9.17
CA TYR A 102 3.44 -7.09 10.24
C TYR A 102 3.33 -5.66 9.72
N CYS A 103 3.92 -5.32 8.58
CA CYS A 103 3.76 -3.98 7.99
C CYS A 103 2.29 -3.66 7.77
N ARG A 104 1.53 -4.62 7.26
CA ARG A 104 0.09 -4.51 7.05
C ARG A 104 -0.69 -4.43 8.37
N ALA A 105 -0.28 -5.16 9.39
CA ALA A 105 -0.87 -5.09 10.73
C ALA A 105 -0.53 -3.75 11.42
N ILE A 106 0.69 -3.25 11.25
CA ILE A 106 1.11 -1.93 11.74
C ILE A 106 0.24 -0.84 11.15
N PHE A 107 0.05 -0.81 9.83
CA PHE A 107 -0.84 0.12 9.14
C PHE A 107 -2.25 0.12 9.73
N ALA A 108 -2.88 -1.06 9.81
CA ALA A 108 -4.25 -1.18 10.32
C ALA A 108 -4.37 -0.76 11.80
N THR A 109 -3.42 -1.16 12.63
CA THR A 109 -3.41 -0.83 14.06
C THR A 109 -3.19 0.66 14.28
N TYR A 110 -2.27 1.24 13.52
CA TYR A 110 -1.98 2.67 13.59
C TYR A 110 -3.19 3.51 13.17
N LEU A 111 -3.81 3.19 12.02
CA LEU A 111 -5.01 3.91 11.57
C LEU A 111 -6.15 3.82 12.58
N ARG A 112 -6.37 2.65 13.19
CA ARG A 112 -7.36 2.52 14.27
C ARG A 112 -7.08 3.43 15.46
N LYS A 113 -5.83 3.53 15.88
CA LYS A 113 -5.42 4.44 16.96
C LYS A 113 -5.64 5.92 16.58
N GLN A 114 -5.62 6.24 15.30
CA GLN A 114 -5.93 7.57 14.77
C GLN A 114 -7.44 7.81 14.56
N GLY A 115 -8.29 6.86 14.98
CA GLY A 115 -9.73 7.01 14.90
C GLY A 115 -10.34 6.67 13.53
N ILE A 116 -9.60 5.98 12.67
CA ILE A 116 -10.15 5.49 11.40
C ILE A 116 -10.97 4.23 11.66
N GLU A 117 -12.19 4.18 11.14
CA GLU A 117 -13.13 3.07 11.30
C GLU A 117 -12.60 1.78 10.66
N SER A 118 -12.87 0.64 11.29
CA SER A 118 -12.42 -0.67 10.80
C SER A 118 -12.96 -0.99 9.41
N GLU A 119 -14.15 -0.53 9.08
CA GLU A 119 -14.78 -0.70 7.77
C GLU A 119 -13.96 -0.01 6.67
N VAL A 120 -13.53 1.22 6.91
CA VAL A 120 -12.67 1.98 5.98
C VAL A 120 -11.33 1.28 5.82
N ILE A 121 -10.68 0.89 6.92
CA ILE A 121 -9.41 0.18 6.88
C ILE A 121 -9.54 -1.13 6.07
N ASN A 122 -10.62 -1.87 6.24
CA ASN A 122 -10.86 -3.12 5.51
C ASN A 122 -11.03 -2.88 4.00
N ILE A 123 -11.64 -1.78 3.59
CA ILE A 123 -11.75 -1.40 2.18
C ILE A 123 -10.37 -1.14 1.59
N TYR A 124 -9.56 -0.30 2.24
CA TYR A 124 -8.20 0.03 1.78
C TYR A 124 -7.24 -1.16 1.84
N GLN A 125 -7.48 -2.12 2.71
CA GLN A 125 -6.71 -3.36 2.76
C GLN A 125 -7.29 -4.49 1.88
N GLY A 126 -8.35 -4.23 1.12
CA GLY A 126 -8.98 -5.22 0.25
C GLY A 126 -9.57 -6.42 0.99
N ARG A 127 -10.07 -6.20 2.21
CA ARG A 127 -10.70 -7.23 3.07
C ARG A 127 -12.22 -7.27 2.92
N VAL A 128 -12.74 -6.73 1.84
CA VAL A 128 -14.16 -6.69 1.54
C VAL A 128 -14.44 -7.31 0.17
N PRO A 129 -15.67 -7.81 -0.07
CA PRO A 129 -16.08 -8.23 -1.41
C PRO A 129 -16.03 -7.07 -2.42
N THR A 130 -15.89 -7.39 -3.70
CA THR A 130 -15.83 -6.39 -4.77
C THR A 130 -17.09 -5.51 -4.83
N SER A 131 -18.25 -6.09 -4.55
CA SER A 131 -19.52 -5.35 -4.50
C SER A 131 -19.54 -4.29 -3.39
N VAL A 132 -18.98 -4.60 -2.23
CA VAL A 132 -18.87 -3.65 -1.10
C VAL A 132 -17.88 -2.53 -1.46
N PHE A 133 -16.75 -2.86 -2.06
CA PHE A 133 -15.80 -1.86 -2.55
C PHE A 133 -16.46 -0.93 -3.58
N ALA A 134 -17.12 -1.47 -4.60
CA ALA A 134 -17.75 -0.68 -5.64
C ALA A 134 -18.82 0.28 -5.07
N ALA A 135 -19.65 -0.19 -4.13
CA ALA A 135 -20.64 0.64 -3.47
C ALA A 135 -20.00 1.78 -2.64
N HIS A 136 -18.87 1.51 -1.97
CA HIS A 136 -18.15 2.53 -1.21
C HIS A 136 -17.44 3.54 -2.12
N TYR A 137 -16.79 3.07 -3.19
CA TYR A 137 -16.07 3.92 -4.13
C TYR A 137 -16.96 4.94 -4.83
N LEU A 138 -18.22 4.59 -5.08
CA LEU A 138 -19.23 5.48 -5.67
C LEU A 138 -19.85 6.46 -4.68
N LYS A 139 -19.60 6.31 -3.37
CA LYS A 139 -20.08 7.24 -2.35
C LYS A 139 -19.25 8.52 -2.32
N THR A 140 -19.89 9.62 -1.96
CA THR A 140 -19.27 10.95 -1.89
C THR A 140 -18.16 11.12 -0.86
N ASN A 141 -18.04 10.19 0.10
CA ASN A 141 -17.13 10.31 1.25
C ASN A 141 -15.72 9.72 1.03
N ILE A 142 -15.42 9.19 -0.14
CA ILE A 142 -14.11 8.56 -0.39
C ILE A 142 -12.94 9.57 -0.27
N GLN A 143 -13.16 10.83 -0.58
CA GLN A 143 -12.16 11.88 -0.43
C GLN A 143 -11.88 12.19 1.04
N ASP A 144 -12.91 12.17 1.89
CA ASP A 144 -12.73 12.37 3.33
C ASP A 144 -11.95 11.22 3.95
N ASP A 145 -12.28 9.98 3.60
CA ASP A 145 -11.53 8.79 4.03
C ASP A 145 -10.07 8.86 3.61
N ARG A 146 -9.82 9.22 2.34
CA ARG A 146 -8.48 9.43 1.82
C ARG A 146 -7.71 10.49 2.63
N ASN A 147 -8.31 11.64 2.86
CA ASN A 147 -7.67 12.75 3.57
C ASN A 147 -7.35 12.37 5.02
N ARG A 148 -8.25 11.67 5.69
CA ARG A 148 -8.04 11.15 7.06
C ARG A 148 -6.90 10.13 7.11
N ILE A 149 -6.87 9.20 6.17
CA ILE A 149 -5.80 8.19 6.06
C ILE A 149 -4.45 8.88 5.82
N LEU A 150 -4.37 9.79 4.85
CA LEU A 150 -3.12 10.49 4.54
C LEU A 150 -2.63 11.39 5.67
N LYS A 151 -3.54 12.02 6.40
CA LYS A 151 -3.18 12.78 7.62
C LYS A 151 -2.59 11.85 8.68
N ALA A 152 -3.23 10.69 8.91
CA ALA A 152 -2.73 9.70 9.87
C ALA A 152 -1.35 9.16 9.45
N VAL A 153 -1.20 8.79 8.18
CA VAL A 153 0.09 8.32 7.63
C VAL A 153 1.18 9.40 7.70
N GLY A 154 0.84 10.66 7.46
CA GLY A 154 1.77 11.79 7.62
C GLY A 154 2.37 11.87 9.02
N ASN A 155 1.55 11.73 10.05
CA ASN A 155 2.01 11.73 11.43
C ASN A 155 2.92 10.53 11.79
N PHE A 156 2.98 9.52 10.95
CA PHE A 156 3.88 8.37 11.15
C PHE A 156 5.33 8.71 10.83
N TYR A 157 5.59 9.79 10.09
CA TYR A 157 6.94 10.25 9.71
C TYR A 157 7.52 11.32 10.65
N GLU A 158 6.69 12.00 11.40
CA GLU A 158 7.11 12.98 12.38
C GLU A 158 7.55 12.30 13.70
#